data_2d5cc06899e58a9e9f9fc17734ae4bdd
#
_entry.id   2d5cc06899e58a9e9f9fc17734ae4bdd
#
_cell.length_a   1.000
_cell.length_b   1.000
_cell.length_c   1.000
_cell.angle_alpha   90.00
_cell.angle_beta   90.00
_cell.angle_gamma   90.00
#
_symmetry.space_group_name_H-M   'P 1'
#
loop_
_entity.id
_entity.type
_entity.pdbx_description
1 polymer ?
#
loop_
_entity_poly.entity_id
_entity_poly.type
_entity_poly.pdbx_seq_one_letter_code
_entity_poly.pdbx_strand_id
1 'polypeptide(L)' 'MALEGVGQVVLEVLGRAASQDPAAIRQAEEQLKAWEAQPGFYTALLTVFSDMNIDVNIRWQAVLYFKNGVDR' A
#
# COMPACT_ATOMS: atom_id res chain seq x y z
N MET A 1 -12.23 -9.64 11.07
CA MET A 1 -11.12 -8.87 11.62
C MET A 1 -10.91 -7.61 10.81
N ALA A 2 -10.75 -6.51 11.51
CA ALA A 2 -10.55 -5.22 10.86
C ALA A 2 -9.31 -5.22 9.97
N LEU A 3 -8.30 -6.00 10.35
CA LEU A 3 -7.05 -6.03 9.61
C LEU A 3 -7.22 -6.61 8.21
N GLU A 4 -8.11 -7.57 8.04
CA GLU A 4 -8.35 -8.17 6.74
C GLU A 4 -8.97 -7.18 5.78
N GLY A 5 -9.95 -6.42 6.24
CA GLY A 5 -10.57 -5.41 5.41
C GLY A 5 -9.61 -4.30 5.03
N VAL A 6 -8.82 -3.83 5.99
CA VAL A 6 -7.83 -2.79 5.74
C VAL A 6 -6.75 -3.29 4.79
N GLY A 7 -6.28 -4.52 5.00
CA GLY A 7 -5.26 -5.10 4.14
C GLY A 7 -5.71 -5.21 2.69
N GLN A 8 -6.98 -5.58 2.48
CA GLN A 8 -7.51 -5.71 1.14
C GLN A 8 -7.63 -4.36 0.44
N VAL A 9 -8.07 -3.34 1.16
CA VAL A 9 -8.18 -1.99 0.61
C VAL A 9 -6.79 -1.45 0.26
N VAL A 10 -5.83 -1.64 1.14
CA VAL A 10 -4.45 -1.22 0.89
C VAL A 10 -3.89 -1.95 -0.33
N LEU A 11 -4.15 -3.24 -0.44
CA LEU A 11 -3.70 -4.05 -1.57
C LEU A 11 -4.25 -3.51 -2.89
N GLU A 12 -5.54 -3.17 -2.92
CA GLU A 12 -6.16 -2.61 -4.11
C GLU A 12 -5.52 -1.30 -4.52
N VAL A 13 -5.31 -0.43 -3.55
CA VAL A 13 -4.73 0.89 -3.82
C VAL A 13 -3.28 0.75 -4.28
N LEU A 14 -2.53 -0.15 -3.67
CA LEU A 14 -1.16 -0.42 -4.11
C LEU A 14 -1.14 -0.96 -5.53
N GLY A 15 -2.12 -1.78 -5.88
CA GLY A 15 -2.25 -2.28 -7.25
C GLY A 15 -2.45 -1.14 -8.24
N ARG A 16 -3.24 -0.15 -7.87
CA ARG A 16 -3.42 1.03 -8.72
C ARG A 16 -2.15 1.86 -8.81
N ALA A 17 -1.40 1.96 -7.72
CA ALA A 17 -0.13 2.68 -7.74
C ALA A 17 0.90 1.98 -8.61
N ALA A 18 0.78 0.67 -8.79
CA ALA A 18 1.65 -0.11 -9.64
C ALA A 18 1.18 -0.16 -11.10
N SER A 19 0.02 0.43 -11.39
CA SER A 19 -0.52 0.43 -12.75
C SER A 19 0.23 1.42 -13.63
N GLN A 20 -0.05 1.38 -14.93
CA GLN A 20 0.57 2.29 -15.89
C GLN A 20 -0.29 3.51 -16.17
N ASP A 21 -1.44 3.61 -15.53
CA ASP A 21 -2.36 4.72 -15.72
C ASP A 21 -1.99 5.87 -14.78
N PRO A 22 -1.54 7.03 -15.32
CA PRO A 22 -1.13 8.15 -14.46
C PRO A 22 -2.23 8.65 -13.53
N ALA A 23 -3.48 8.61 -13.99
CA ALA A 23 -4.60 9.04 -13.15
C ALA A 23 -4.81 8.08 -11.98
N ALA A 24 -4.71 6.77 -12.25
CA ALA A 24 -4.85 5.77 -11.21
C ALA A 24 -3.71 5.87 -10.21
N ILE A 25 -2.49 6.09 -10.70
CA ILE A 25 -1.32 6.25 -9.84
C ILE A 25 -1.50 7.44 -8.91
N ARG A 26 -1.95 8.57 -9.45
CA ARG A 26 -2.14 9.78 -8.64
C ARG A 26 -3.19 9.58 -7.57
N GLN A 27 -4.32 8.98 -7.93
CA GLN A 27 -5.38 8.70 -6.96
C GLN A 27 -4.89 7.76 -5.86
N ALA A 28 -4.14 6.74 -6.24
CA ALA A 28 -3.58 5.80 -5.28
C ALA A 28 -2.61 6.49 -4.33
N GLU A 29 -1.75 7.34 -4.85
CA GLU A 29 -0.80 8.07 -4.03
C GLU A 29 -1.48 8.99 -3.03
N GLU A 30 -2.53 9.67 -3.45
CA GLU A 30 -3.30 10.53 -2.55
C GLU A 30 -3.96 9.71 -1.45
N GLN A 31 -4.51 8.56 -1.81
CA GLN A 31 -5.16 7.67 -0.85
C GLN A 31 -4.17 7.13 0.17
N LEU A 32 -3.02 6.67 -0.31
CA LEU A 32 -1.98 6.13 0.57
C LEU A 32 -1.43 7.22 1.50
N LYS A 33 -1.27 8.42 0.98
CA LYS A 33 -0.80 9.54 1.77
C LYS A 33 -1.77 9.87 2.90
N ALA A 34 -3.07 9.84 2.61
CA ALA A 34 -4.09 10.07 3.62
C ALA A 34 -4.04 9.02 4.72
N TRP A 35 -3.67 7.78 4.37
CA TRP A 35 -3.64 6.68 5.32
C TRP A 35 -2.36 6.63 6.14
N GLU A 36 -1.33 7.35 5.75
CA GLU A 36 -0.05 7.33 6.47
C GLU A 36 -0.21 7.66 7.95
N ALA A 37 -1.15 8.54 8.27
CA ALA A 37 -1.40 8.95 9.65
C ALA A 37 -2.25 7.96 10.43
N GLN A 38 -2.79 6.95 9.77
CA GLN A 38 -3.68 5.98 10.41
C GLN A 38 -2.89 4.89 11.13
N PRO A 39 -3.29 4.55 12.37
CA PRO A 39 -2.65 3.43 13.05
C PRO A 39 -2.89 2.13 12.27
N GLY A 40 -1.87 1.31 12.20
CA GLY A 40 -1.99 0.03 11.52
C GLY A 40 -1.72 0.07 10.03
N PHE A 41 -1.56 1.25 9.44
CA PHE A 41 -1.25 1.34 8.03
C PHE A 41 0.05 0.61 7.69
N TYR A 42 1.09 0.84 8.47
CA TYR A 42 2.39 0.20 8.22
C TYR A 42 2.33 -1.31 8.46
N THR A 43 1.51 -1.74 9.40
CA THR A 43 1.28 -3.17 9.60
C THR A 43 0.65 -3.78 8.35
N ALA A 44 -0.31 -3.08 7.74
CA ALA A 44 -0.94 -3.55 6.51
C ALA A 44 0.08 -3.62 5.37
N LEU A 45 0.97 -2.64 5.27
CA LEU A 45 2.03 -2.66 4.26
C LEU A 45 2.95 -3.87 4.44
N LEU A 46 3.33 -4.15 5.69
CA LEU A 46 4.16 -5.31 5.98
C LEU A 46 3.45 -6.61 5.65
N THR A 47 2.15 -6.68 5.90
CA THR A 47 1.36 -7.85 5.56
C THR A 47 1.37 -8.09 4.05
N VAL A 48 1.18 -7.03 3.27
CA VAL A 48 1.22 -7.13 1.81
C VAL A 48 2.61 -7.55 1.35
N PHE A 49 3.65 -6.92 1.88
CA PHE A 49 5.02 -7.22 1.50
C PHE A 49 5.39 -8.67 1.81
N SER A 50 4.92 -9.20 2.94
CA SER A 50 5.26 -10.54 3.39
C SER A 50 4.48 -11.64 2.67
N ASP A 51 3.42 -11.30 1.96
CA ASP A 51 2.57 -12.29 1.30
C ASP A 51 3.17 -12.65 -0.05
N MET A 52 3.72 -13.85 -0.15
CA MET A 52 4.38 -14.33 -1.36
C MET A 52 3.40 -14.56 -2.52
N ASN A 53 2.09 -14.60 -2.23
CA ASN A 53 1.08 -14.80 -3.27
C ASN A 53 0.74 -13.49 -3.98
N ILE A 54 1.17 -12.37 -3.45
CA ILE A 54 0.89 -11.06 -4.04
C ILE A 54 1.94 -10.76 -5.10
N ASP A 55 1.52 -10.10 -6.17
CA ASP A 55 2.41 -9.69 -7.26
C ASP A 55 3.60 -8.91 -6.70
N VAL A 56 4.78 -9.22 -7.22
CA VAL A 56 6.01 -8.60 -6.75
C VAL A 56 5.99 -7.08 -6.94
N ASN A 57 5.35 -6.60 -7.99
CA ASN A 57 5.25 -5.15 -8.22
C ASN A 57 4.44 -4.46 -7.13
N ILE A 58 3.38 -5.09 -6.68
CA ILE A 58 2.56 -4.56 -5.59
C ILE A 58 3.34 -4.60 -4.28
N ARG A 59 4.04 -5.70 -4.03
CA ARG A 59 4.88 -5.83 -2.84
C ARG A 59 5.98 -4.78 -2.82
N TRP A 60 6.54 -4.48 -3.97
CA TRP A 60 7.56 -3.44 -4.11
C TRP A 60 6.99 -2.07 -3.75
N GLN A 61 5.78 -1.77 -4.21
CA GLN A 61 5.11 -0.53 -3.83
C GLN A 61 4.93 -0.44 -2.31
N ALA A 62 4.54 -1.53 -1.68
CA ALA A 62 4.40 -1.55 -0.24
C ALA A 62 5.71 -1.19 0.46
N VAL A 63 6.83 -1.72 -0.02
CA VAL A 63 8.14 -1.42 0.54
C VAL A 63 8.46 0.07 0.41
N LEU A 64 8.19 0.63 -0.75
CA LEU A 64 8.49 2.04 -1.01
C LEU A 64 7.71 2.95 -0.06
N TYR A 65 6.43 2.68 0.12
CA TYR A 65 5.61 3.49 1.01
C TYR A 65 6.00 3.29 2.47
N PHE A 66 6.36 2.07 2.84
CA PHE A 66 6.85 1.80 4.19
C PHE A 66 8.13 2.61 4.47
N LYS A 67 9.06 2.58 3.54
CA LYS A 67 10.32 3.30 3.66
C LYS A 67 10.10 4.80 3.76
N ASN A 68 9.21 5.35 2.94
CA ASN A 68 8.92 6.78 2.97
C ASN A 68 8.39 7.22 4.33
N GLY A 69 7.56 6.38 4.95
CA GLY A 69 7.05 6.69 6.27
C GLY A 69 8.11 6.68 7.33
N VAL A 70 9.06 5.75 7.22
CA VAL A 70 10.14 5.62 8.20
C VAL A 70 11.13 6.78 8.09
N ASP A 71 11.36 7.26 6.88
CA ASP A 71 12.34 8.33 6.63
C ASP A 71 11.87 9.71 7.08
N ARG A 72 10.64 9.83 7.52
CA ARG A 72 10.15 11.10 8.06
C ARG A 72 10.60 11.32 9.51
#